data_28f6c0586c944b1d169791aca2a606cd
#
_entry.id   28f6c0586c944b1d169791aca2a606cd
#
_cell.length_a   1.000
_cell.length_b   1.000
_cell.length_c   1.000
_cell.angle_alpha   90.00
_cell.angle_beta   90.00
_cell.angle_gamma   90.00
#
_symmetry.space_group_name_H-M   'P 1'
#
loop_
_entity.id
_entity.type
_entity.pdbx_description
1 polymer ?
#
loop_
_entity_poly.entity_id
_entity_poly.type
_entity_poly.pdbx_seq_one_letter_code
_entity_poly.pdbx_strand_id
1 'polypeptide(L)'
;MANENLIKVKDEIYNCSVCGQCIKGPVDPLRPNPFFGDYLPERVCPMREKHRLITYSGSGMNSIARALLEGRLQVSDELVEAVQECVLCGHCVTNCGEVFNVVEGITEKRMKGHGVDTPEVVRAMKADFVKSGKEPTANVKKVAAAIEKGHNRFARSQSDRMSWVPKDMQIPKKGKLLFYVGCVATYRNSEIAQSFARVLNKAGIDFAILGEDEWCCGGPQLLNAGLVDQFEVQAKHNVEA
;
A
#
# COMPACT_ATOMS: atom_id res chain seq x y z
N MET A 1 14.19 19.66 -4.64
CA MET A 1 15.20 18.99 -5.49
C MET A 1 14.58 17.72 -6.06
N ALA A 2 14.86 17.37 -7.30
CA ALA A 2 14.38 16.10 -7.86
C ALA A 2 14.95 14.93 -7.03
N ASN A 3 14.14 13.90 -6.80
CA ASN A 3 14.52 12.65 -6.12
C ASN A 3 14.80 12.72 -4.59
N GLU A 4 14.22 13.66 -3.86
CA GLU A 4 14.44 13.75 -2.39
C GLU A 4 13.94 12.51 -1.63
N ASN A 5 12.80 11.95 -2.02
CA ASN A 5 12.24 10.76 -1.39
C ASN A 5 12.98 9.50 -1.82
N LEU A 6 13.40 9.41 -3.08
CA LEU A 6 14.25 8.31 -3.56
C LEU A 6 15.60 8.26 -2.86
N ILE A 7 16.19 9.41 -2.53
CA ILE A 7 17.45 9.45 -1.77
C ILE A 7 17.28 8.81 -0.38
N LYS A 8 16.14 8.99 0.28
CA LYS A 8 15.86 8.39 1.62
C LYS A 8 15.80 6.86 1.58
N VAL A 9 15.42 6.28 0.44
CA VAL A 9 15.33 4.82 0.24
C VAL A 9 16.44 4.27 -0.65
N LYS A 10 17.54 5.01 -0.77
CA LYS A 10 18.67 4.66 -1.64
C LYS A 10 19.21 3.26 -1.37
N ASP A 11 19.36 2.89 -0.11
CA ASP A 11 19.91 1.59 0.27
C ASP A 11 19.02 0.45 -0.22
N GLU A 12 17.70 0.58 -0.13
CA GLU A 12 16.74 -0.39 -0.69
C GLU A 12 16.91 -0.54 -2.21
N ILE A 13 17.04 0.57 -2.92
CA ILE A 13 17.20 0.59 -4.38
C ILE A 13 18.48 -0.14 -4.80
N TYR A 14 19.60 0.13 -4.12
CA TYR A 14 20.90 -0.47 -4.47
C TYR A 14 21.09 -1.89 -3.96
N ASN A 15 20.31 -2.32 -2.96
CA ASN A 15 20.27 -3.71 -2.50
C ASN A 15 19.57 -4.65 -3.50
N CYS A 16 18.81 -4.11 -4.45
CA CYS A 16 18.17 -4.92 -5.48
C CYS A 16 19.21 -5.42 -6.51
N SER A 17 19.45 -6.72 -6.55
CA SER A 17 20.35 -7.37 -7.52
C SER A 17 19.68 -7.65 -8.89
N VAL A 18 18.42 -7.24 -9.07
CA VAL A 18 17.62 -7.49 -10.29
C VAL A 18 17.52 -8.99 -10.66
N CYS A 19 17.57 -9.87 -9.68
CA CYS A 19 17.58 -11.34 -9.89
C CYS A 19 16.25 -11.89 -10.42
N GLY A 20 15.16 -11.10 -10.43
CA GLY A 20 13.85 -11.50 -10.93
C GLY A 20 13.03 -12.39 -9.97
N GLN A 21 13.52 -12.67 -8.75
CA GLN A 21 12.80 -13.51 -7.79
C GLN A 21 11.45 -12.94 -7.38
N CYS A 22 11.31 -11.62 -7.35
CA CYS A 22 10.03 -10.93 -7.08
C CYS A 22 8.93 -11.23 -8.11
N ILE A 23 9.25 -11.87 -9.24
CA ILE A 23 8.29 -12.26 -10.30
C ILE A 23 7.82 -13.70 -10.08
N LYS A 24 8.70 -14.53 -9.52
CA LYS A 24 8.45 -15.95 -9.28
C LYS A 24 7.80 -16.11 -7.90
N GLY A 25 6.93 -17.10 -7.75
CA GLY A 25 6.48 -17.54 -6.44
C GLY A 25 7.59 -18.23 -5.67
N PRO A 26 7.39 -18.52 -4.38
CA PRO A 26 8.34 -19.31 -3.61
C PRO A 26 8.44 -20.69 -4.25
N VAL A 27 9.56 -20.92 -4.91
CA VAL A 27 9.89 -22.26 -5.47
C VAL A 27 10.71 -22.95 -4.42
N ASP A 28 10.08 -23.80 -3.61
CA ASP A 28 10.80 -24.82 -2.90
C ASP A 28 10.85 -26.07 -3.81
N PRO A 29 11.97 -26.35 -4.46
CA PRO A 29 12.10 -27.54 -5.32
C PRO A 29 11.98 -28.85 -4.53
N LEU A 30 12.05 -28.80 -3.20
CA LEU A 30 11.98 -29.96 -2.29
C LEU A 30 10.58 -30.10 -1.65
N ARG A 31 9.70 -29.12 -1.80
CA ARG A 31 8.33 -29.17 -1.27
C ARG A 31 7.35 -28.74 -2.35
N PRO A 32 6.80 -29.70 -3.13
CA PRO A 32 5.65 -29.38 -3.98
C PRO A 32 4.57 -28.80 -3.07
N ASN A 33 4.09 -27.58 -3.42
CA ASN A 33 3.08 -26.90 -2.60
C ASN A 33 1.79 -27.75 -2.62
N PRO A 34 1.38 -28.37 -1.51
CA PRO A 34 0.23 -29.27 -1.47
C PRO A 34 -1.10 -28.56 -1.77
N PHE A 35 -1.12 -27.21 -1.73
CA PHE A 35 -2.33 -26.41 -1.96
C PHE A 35 -2.50 -25.98 -3.42
N PHE A 36 -1.44 -25.96 -4.22
CA PHE A 36 -1.50 -25.44 -5.60
C PHE A 36 -1.10 -26.46 -6.68
N GLY A 37 -0.80 -27.72 -6.30
CA GLY A 37 -0.42 -28.79 -7.25
C GLY A 37 0.80 -28.39 -8.10
N ASP A 38 0.83 -28.83 -9.36
CA ASP A 38 1.85 -28.47 -10.35
C ASP A 38 1.73 -27.02 -10.87
N TYR A 39 0.90 -26.21 -10.24
CA TYR A 39 0.79 -24.80 -10.56
C TYR A 39 2.06 -24.08 -10.10
N LEU A 40 2.95 -23.86 -11.04
CA LEU A 40 4.09 -22.98 -10.84
C LEU A 40 3.55 -21.57 -10.58
N PRO A 41 3.79 -20.98 -9.42
CA PRO A 41 3.39 -19.61 -9.14
C PRO A 41 4.31 -18.62 -9.87
N GLU A 42 4.44 -18.75 -11.19
CA GLU A 42 5.22 -17.84 -12.03
C GLU A 42 4.56 -16.48 -12.21
N ARG A 43 3.37 -16.27 -11.62
CA ARG A 43 2.47 -15.16 -11.94
C ARG A 43 1.98 -14.40 -10.72
N VAL A 44 2.87 -14.10 -9.80
CA VAL A 44 2.51 -13.49 -8.51
C VAL A 44 2.40 -11.96 -8.56
N CYS A 45 3.06 -11.30 -9.50
CA CYS A 45 2.94 -9.86 -9.66
C CYS A 45 1.81 -9.50 -10.64
N PRO A 46 0.69 -8.87 -10.18
CA PRO A 46 -0.45 -8.58 -11.05
C PRO A 46 -0.10 -7.64 -12.20
N MET A 47 0.81 -6.71 -12.00
CA MET A 47 1.27 -5.81 -13.06
C MET A 47 2.08 -6.57 -14.11
N ARG A 48 3.05 -7.39 -13.66
CA ARG A 48 3.86 -8.19 -14.55
C ARG A 48 2.99 -9.17 -15.37
N GLU A 49 1.97 -9.74 -14.74
CA GLU A 49 1.01 -10.62 -15.42
C GLU A 49 0.22 -9.88 -16.50
N LYS A 50 -0.25 -8.67 -16.20
CA LYS A 50 -0.99 -7.82 -17.14
C LYS A 50 -0.15 -7.40 -18.35
N HIS A 51 1.07 -6.91 -18.12
CA HIS A 51 1.90 -6.28 -19.16
C HIS A 51 2.94 -7.21 -19.80
N ARG A 52 3.25 -8.35 -19.18
CA ARG A 52 4.27 -9.31 -19.63
C ARG A 52 5.68 -8.74 -19.78
N LEU A 53 5.95 -7.56 -19.22
CA LEU A 53 7.22 -6.87 -19.25
C LEU A 53 7.85 -6.83 -17.86
N ILE A 54 9.15 -7.05 -17.76
CA ILE A 54 9.90 -7.02 -16.49
C ILE A 54 9.83 -5.65 -15.80
N THR A 55 9.72 -4.59 -16.58
CA THR A 55 9.56 -3.21 -16.12
C THR A 55 8.41 -3.09 -15.08
N TYR A 56 7.34 -3.85 -15.27
CA TYR A 56 6.18 -3.88 -14.37
C TYR A 56 6.31 -4.90 -13.23
N SER A 57 7.52 -5.18 -12.78
CA SER A 57 7.79 -6.05 -11.63
C SER A 57 8.56 -5.31 -10.54
N GLY A 58 8.72 -5.94 -9.36
CA GLY A 58 9.52 -5.36 -8.28
C GLY A 58 10.94 -5.01 -8.71
N SER A 59 11.63 -5.92 -9.42
CA SER A 59 12.97 -5.64 -9.94
C SER A 59 13.00 -4.54 -10.99
N GLY A 60 11.95 -4.47 -11.83
CA GLY A 60 11.79 -3.39 -12.81
C GLY A 60 11.60 -2.03 -12.14
N MET A 61 10.72 -1.94 -11.12
CA MET A 61 10.51 -0.72 -10.35
C MET A 61 11.79 -0.23 -9.67
N ASN A 62 12.58 -1.13 -9.07
CA ASN A 62 13.86 -0.77 -8.47
C ASN A 62 14.90 -0.32 -9.54
N SER A 63 14.87 -0.93 -10.72
CA SER A 63 15.75 -0.50 -11.84
C SER A 63 15.39 0.89 -12.35
N ILE A 64 14.10 1.22 -12.45
CA ILE A 64 13.60 2.56 -12.77
C ILE A 64 14.07 3.56 -11.72
N ALA A 65 13.86 3.27 -10.43
CA ALA A 65 14.25 4.14 -9.33
C ALA A 65 15.77 4.41 -9.34
N ARG A 66 16.58 3.36 -9.59
CA ARG A 66 18.03 3.49 -9.75
C ARG A 66 18.40 4.40 -10.92
N ALA A 67 17.76 4.21 -12.06
CA ALA A 67 18.05 5.03 -13.25
C ALA A 67 17.66 6.51 -13.06
N LEU A 68 16.59 6.79 -12.29
CA LEU A 68 16.20 8.15 -11.90
C LEU A 68 17.26 8.78 -10.96
N LEU A 69 17.72 8.05 -9.94
CA LEU A 69 18.77 8.52 -9.03
C LEU A 69 20.10 8.82 -9.74
N GLU A 70 20.45 7.98 -10.70
CA GLU A 70 21.68 8.12 -11.50
C GLU A 70 21.56 9.12 -12.66
N GLY A 71 20.40 9.76 -12.83
CA GLY A 71 20.15 10.73 -13.90
C GLY A 71 20.09 10.13 -15.32
N ARG A 72 20.02 8.80 -15.42
CA ARG A 72 19.92 8.08 -16.71
C ARG A 72 18.52 8.04 -17.28
N LEU A 73 17.52 8.36 -16.46
CA LEU A 73 16.11 8.40 -16.84
C LEU A 73 15.50 9.73 -16.37
N GLN A 74 14.67 10.32 -17.22
CA GLN A 74 13.89 11.51 -16.87
C GLN A 74 12.43 11.13 -16.62
N VAL A 75 11.73 11.90 -15.77
CA VAL A 75 10.32 11.66 -15.48
C VAL A 75 9.47 12.09 -16.67
N SER A 76 8.80 11.14 -17.32
CA SER A 76 7.78 11.35 -18.36
C SER A 76 6.39 10.95 -17.86
N ASP A 77 5.34 11.32 -18.62
CA ASP A 77 3.98 10.95 -18.28
C ASP A 77 3.76 9.43 -18.38
N GLU A 78 4.39 8.77 -19.38
CA GLU A 78 4.34 7.31 -19.53
C GLU A 78 5.03 6.60 -18.36
N LEU A 79 6.12 7.18 -17.83
CA LEU A 79 6.78 6.65 -16.65
C LEU A 79 5.89 6.78 -15.40
N VAL A 80 5.22 7.91 -15.25
CA VAL A 80 4.24 8.12 -14.16
C VAL A 80 3.13 7.08 -14.25
N GLU A 81 2.54 6.87 -15.42
CA GLU A 81 1.50 5.85 -15.63
C GLU A 81 2.02 4.45 -15.27
N ALA A 82 3.19 4.07 -15.74
CA ALA A 82 3.79 2.76 -15.46
C ALA A 82 3.99 2.52 -13.96
N VAL A 83 4.50 3.52 -13.23
CA VAL A 83 4.73 3.42 -11.79
C VAL A 83 3.40 3.45 -11.00
N GLN A 84 2.42 4.21 -11.48
CA GLN A 84 1.08 4.28 -10.88
C GLN A 84 0.32 2.95 -10.92
N GLU A 85 0.61 2.06 -11.85
CA GLU A 85 -0.01 0.74 -11.94
C GLU A 85 0.38 -0.19 -10.79
N CYS A 86 1.46 0.10 -10.05
CA CYS A 86 1.85 -0.71 -8.90
C CYS A 86 0.82 -0.64 -7.80
N VAL A 87 0.19 -1.80 -7.50
CA VAL A 87 -0.84 -1.95 -6.47
C VAL A 87 -0.28 -2.06 -5.05
N LEU A 88 1.03 -1.99 -4.88
CA LEU A 88 1.73 -2.02 -3.58
C LEU A 88 1.37 -3.25 -2.72
N CYS A 89 1.14 -4.41 -3.35
CA CYS A 89 0.69 -5.63 -2.66
C CYS A 89 1.74 -6.26 -1.72
N GLY A 90 3.01 -5.84 -1.79
CA GLY A 90 4.10 -6.32 -0.92
C GLY A 90 4.67 -7.70 -1.29
N HIS A 91 4.09 -8.41 -2.25
CA HIS A 91 4.54 -9.77 -2.60
C HIS A 91 6.04 -9.83 -2.99
N CYS A 92 6.53 -8.82 -3.69
CA CYS A 92 7.94 -8.70 -4.06
C CYS A 92 8.87 -8.64 -2.84
N VAL A 93 8.44 -8.05 -1.73
CA VAL A 93 9.20 -8.00 -0.46
C VAL A 93 9.30 -9.40 0.14
N THR A 94 8.14 -10.06 0.30
CA THR A 94 8.08 -11.42 0.86
C THR A 94 8.96 -12.39 0.09
N ASN A 95 8.81 -12.43 -1.24
CA ASN A 95 9.62 -13.31 -2.07
C ASN A 95 11.12 -12.97 -2.05
N CYS A 96 11.47 -11.69 -1.96
CA CYS A 96 12.87 -11.28 -1.88
C CYS A 96 13.50 -11.77 -0.57
N GLY A 97 12.77 -11.67 0.56
CA GLY A 97 13.23 -12.13 1.88
C GLY A 97 13.41 -13.65 1.97
N GLU A 98 12.47 -14.42 1.43
CA GLU A 98 12.50 -15.89 1.50
C GLU A 98 13.69 -16.51 0.79
N VAL A 99 14.08 -15.98 -0.37
CA VAL A 99 15.23 -16.50 -1.14
C VAL A 99 16.54 -16.30 -0.43
N PHE A 100 16.69 -15.19 0.30
CA PHE A 100 17.92 -14.91 1.03
C PHE A 100 18.00 -15.64 2.36
N ASN A 101 16.87 -16.11 2.93
CA ASN A 101 16.85 -16.94 4.12
C ASN A 101 17.26 -18.41 3.86
N VAL A 102 17.20 -18.86 2.61
CA VAL A 102 17.54 -20.27 2.24
C VAL A 102 19.03 -20.45 1.91
N VAL A 103 19.76 -19.38 1.63
CA VAL A 103 21.19 -19.45 1.27
C VAL A 103 22.02 -19.18 2.52
N GLU A 104 22.32 -20.24 3.27
CA GLU A 104 23.33 -20.21 4.35
C GLU A 104 24.68 -19.68 3.82
N GLY A 105 25.17 -18.58 4.41
CA GLY A 105 26.48 -18.01 4.09
C GLY A 105 26.48 -16.61 3.47
N ILE A 106 25.35 -16.00 3.21
CA ILE A 106 25.29 -14.59 2.82
C ILE A 106 25.20 -13.72 4.07
N THR A 107 26.21 -12.90 4.24
CA THR A 107 26.54 -12.04 5.39
C THR A 107 25.36 -11.58 6.27
N GLU A 108 25.54 -11.68 7.61
CA GLU A 108 24.60 -11.32 8.68
C GLU A 108 23.80 -10.00 8.50
N LYS A 109 24.35 -9.06 7.72
CA LYS A 109 23.73 -7.76 7.45
C LYS A 109 22.53 -7.82 6.50
N ARG A 110 22.45 -8.85 5.64
CA ARG A 110 21.31 -9.13 4.75
C ARG A 110 20.27 -10.07 5.40
N MET A 111 20.65 -10.81 6.43
CA MET A 111 19.82 -11.83 7.08
C MET A 111 18.85 -11.30 8.14
N LYS A 112 18.68 -10.00 8.32
CA LYS A 112 17.65 -9.44 9.23
C LYS A 112 16.22 -9.48 8.67
N GLY A 113 15.91 -10.47 7.84
CA GLY A 113 14.52 -10.84 7.56
C GLY A 113 13.74 -9.91 6.61
N HIS A 114 14.40 -8.96 5.96
CA HIS A 114 13.72 -8.03 5.05
C HIS A 114 14.33 -8.11 3.65
N GLY A 115 13.52 -8.54 2.69
CA GLY A 115 13.79 -8.31 1.27
C GLY A 115 13.76 -6.82 0.95
N VAL A 116 14.14 -6.45 -0.27
CA VAL A 116 14.05 -5.06 -0.74
C VAL A 116 12.62 -4.56 -0.63
N ASP A 117 12.37 -3.48 0.10
CA ASP A 117 11.05 -2.86 0.23
C ASP A 117 10.67 -2.08 -1.04
N THR A 118 10.36 -2.82 -2.11
CA THR A 118 9.91 -2.23 -3.37
C THR A 118 8.66 -1.35 -3.23
N PRO A 119 7.63 -1.67 -2.42
CA PRO A 119 6.54 -0.76 -2.13
C PRO A 119 6.99 0.60 -1.62
N GLU A 120 7.98 0.66 -0.72
CA GLU A 120 8.55 1.92 -0.23
C GLU A 120 9.24 2.70 -1.35
N VAL A 121 10.03 2.01 -2.18
CA VAL A 121 10.68 2.61 -3.35
C VAL A 121 9.63 3.18 -4.32
N VAL A 122 8.54 2.47 -4.59
CA VAL A 122 7.46 2.95 -5.47
C VAL A 122 6.74 4.15 -4.85
N ARG A 123 6.50 4.17 -3.54
CA ARG A 123 5.94 5.34 -2.84
C ARG A 123 6.83 6.55 -2.96
N ALA A 124 8.14 6.37 -2.77
CA ALA A 124 9.13 7.43 -2.94
C ALA A 124 9.14 8.02 -4.36
N MET A 125 9.08 7.16 -5.40
CA MET A 125 8.96 7.63 -6.79
C MET A 125 7.69 8.46 -7.00
N LYS A 126 6.53 7.98 -6.54
CA LYS A 126 5.26 8.70 -6.69
C LYS A 126 5.30 10.08 -6.01
N ALA A 127 5.88 10.16 -4.82
CA ALA A 127 6.03 11.42 -4.09
C ALA A 127 6.98 12.40 -4.83
N ASP A 128 8.09 11.91 -5.38
CA ASP A 128 9.02 12.73 -6.17
C ASP A 128 8.41 13.18 -7.50
N PHE A 129 7.56 12.36 -8.12
CA PHE A 129 6.82 12.76 -9.33
C PHE A 129 5.90 13.94 -9.06
N VAL A 130 5.13 13.89 -7.97
CA VAL A 130 4.27 15.01 -7.55
C VAL A 130 5.10 16.27 -7.27
N LYS A 131 6.22 16.16 -6.55
CA LYS A 131 7.14 17.29 -6.29
C LYS A 131 7.75 17.87 -7.57
N SER A 132 7.90 17.06 -8.62
CA SER A 132 8.39 17.51 -9.93
C SER A 132 7.29 18.12 -10.82
N GLY A 133 6.08 18.26 -10.30
CA GLY A 133 4.93 18.83 -11.01
C GLY A 133 4.19 17.83 -11.90
N LYS A 134 4.46 16.53 -11.77
CA LYS A 134 3.70 15.49 -12.47
C LYS A 134 2.46 15.12 -11.67
N GLU A 135 1.32 15.04 -12.34
CA GLU A 135 0.07 14.68 -11.72
C GLU A 135 -0.15 13.15 -11.71
N PRO A 136 -0.80 12.61 -10.65
CA PRO A 136 -1.28 11.24 -10.68
C PRO A 136 -2.30 11.02 -11.83
N THR A 137 -2.51 9.77 -12.22
CA THR A 137 -3.53 9.43 -13.22
C THR A 137 -4.92 9.97 -12.84
N ALA A 138 -5.77 10.26 -13.81
CA ALA A 138 -7.06 10.93 -13.62
C ALA A 138 -7.95 10.26 -12.55
N ASN A 139 -8.00 8.94 -12.51
CA ASN A 139 -8.78 8.20 -11.50
C ASN A 139 -8.21 8.37 -10.09
N VAL A 140 -6.89 8.35 -9.94
CA VAL A 140 -6.20 8.54 -8.65
C VAL A 140 -6.42 9.97 -8.16
N LYS A 141 -6.28 10.96 -9.04
CA LYS A 141 -6.54 12.38 -8.76
C LYS A 141 -7.98 12.61 -8.30
N LYS A 142 -8.97 11.99 -8.97
CA LYS A 142 -10.38 12.06 -8.57
C LYS A 142 -10.62 11.55 -7.15
N VAL A 143 -10.02 10.44 -6.78
CA VAL A 143 -10.14 9.87 -5.42
C VAL A 143 -9.45 10.76 -4.40
N ALA A 144 -8.26 11.28 -4.68
CA ALA A 144 -7.54 12.19 -3.79
C ALA A 144 -8.35 13.47 -3.52
N ALA A 145 -8.92 14.08 -4.56
CA ALA A 145 -9.78 15.26 -4.44
C ALA A 145 -11.07 14.97 -3.64
N ALA A 146 -11.65 13.78 -3.78
CA ALA A 146 -12.82 13.38 -2.99
C ALA A 146 -12.48 13.30 -1.50
N ILE A 147 -11.29 12.78 -1.15
CA ILE A 147 -10.82 12.73 0.24
C ILE A 147 -10.54 14.13 0.78
N GLU A 148 -9.86 14.95 0.01
CA GLU A 148 -9.53 16.33 0.41
C GLU A 148 -10.79 17.14 0.72
N LYS A 149 -11.79 17.07 -0.14
CA LYS A 149 -13.03 17.85 -0.02
C LYS A 149 -14.03 17.28 0.97
N GLY A 150 -14.18 15.96 1.05
CA GLY A 150 -15.27 15.29 1.77
C GLY A 150 -14.81 14.29 2.82
N HIS A 151 -13.51 14.22 3.11
CA HIS A 151 -12.89 13.34 4.10
C HIS A 151 -13.20 11.85 3.92
N ASN A 152 -13.63 11.45 2.71
CA ASN A 152 -13.82 10.04 2.34
C ASN A 152 -13.64 9.82 0.83
N ARG A 153 -13.13 8.64 0.47
CA ARG A 153 -12.82 8.28 -0.93
C ARG A 153 -14.04 8.14 -1.86
N PHE A 154 -15.25 8.12 -1.32
CA PHE A 154 -16.48 7.87 -2.07
C PHE A 154 -17.28 9.15 -2.32
N ALA A 155 -16.79 10.32 -1.88
CA ALA A 155 -17.50 11.60 -1.96
C ALA A 155 -18.92 11.57 -1.36
N ARG A 156 -19.13 10.73 -0.31
CA ARG A 156 -20.39 10.64 0.43
C ARG A 156 -20.45 11.74 1.50
N SER A 157 -21.65 11.98 2.02
CA SER A 157 -21.80 12.89 3.15
C SER A 157 -21.10 12.32 4.41
N GLN A 158 -20.43 13.18 5.18
CA GLN A 158 -19.84 12.80 6.46
C GLN A 158 -20.92 12.42 7.50
N SER A 159 -22.12 13.00 7.41
CA SER A 159 -23.29 12.61 8.22
C SER A 159 -23.73 11.16 8.00
N ASP A 160 -23.41 10.56 6.83
CA ASP A 160 -23.72 9.16 6.56
C ASP A 160 -22.72 8.19 7.24
N ARG A 161 -21.69 8.70 7.93
CA ARG A 161 -20.63 7.91 8.54
C ARG A 161 -21.15 6.89 9.57
N MET A 162 -22.27 7.19 10.21
CA MET A 162 -22.93 6.32 11.19
C MET A 162 -24.02 5.40 10.59
N SER A 163 -24.29 5.48 9.29
CA SER A 163 -25.38 4.73 8.64
C SER A 163 -25.21 3.20 8.68
N TRP A 164 -23.99 2.71 8.91
CA TRP A 164 -23.69 1.28 9.03
C TRP A 164 -24.14 0.69 10.38
N VAL A 165 -24.35 1.51 11.41
CA VAL A 165 -24.70 1.04 12.77
C VAL A 165 -26.12 0.54 12.79
N PRO A 166 -26.38 -0.74 13.12
CA PRO A 166 -27.72 -1.27 13.24
C PRO A 166 -28.49 -0.62 14.41
N LYS A 167 -29.81 -0.50 14.28
CA LYS A 167 -30.67 0.12 15.31
C LYS A 167 -30.64 -0.61 16.65
N ASP A 168 -30.34 -1.91 16.64
CA ASP A 168 -30.24 -2.78 17.80
C ASP A 168 -28.84 -2.74 18.47
N MET A 169 -27.94 -1.93 17.97
CA MET A 169 -26.57 -1.84 18.47
C MET A 169 -26.26 -0.43 18.96
N GLN A 170 -25.82 -0.34 20.20
CA GLN A 170 -25.23 0.89 20.75
C GLN A 170 -23.73 0.75 20.77
N ILE A 171 -23.03 1.75 20.25
CA ILE A 171 -21.57 1.81 20.28
C ILE A 171 -21.17 3.01 21.14
N PRO A 172 -20.37 2.79 22.20
CA PRO A 172 -19.92 3.87 23.06
C PRO A 172 -19.02 4.86 22.32
N LYS A 173 -19.07 6.13 22.73
CA LYS A 173 -18.14 7.16 22.24
C LYS A 173 -16.79 7.13 22.95
N LYS A 174 -16.65 6.37 24.04
CA LYS A 174 -15.40 6.22 24.80
C LYS A 174 -15.18 4.76 25.10
N GLY A 175 -13.97 4.30 25.03
CA GLY A 175 -13.54 2.93 25.29
C GLY A 175 -12.03 2.81 25.36
N LYS A 176 -11.52 1.66 25.81
CA LYS A 176 -10.10 1.38 25.88
C LYS A 176 -9.47 1.06 24.52
N LEU A 177 -10.28 0.66 23.54
CA LEU A 177 -9.88 0.31 22.19
C LEU A 177 -10.65 1.17 21.21
N LEU A 178 -9.94 1.78 20.27
CA LEU A 178 -10.55 2.47 19.14
C LEU A 178 -10.77 1.48 17.99
N PHE A 179 -12.02 1.29 17.59
CA PHE A 179 -12.35 0.64 16.33
C PHE A 179 -12.43 1.70 15.22
N TYR A 180 -11.36 1.83 14.45
CA TYR A 180 -11.32 2.66 13.25
C TYR A 180 -12.03 1.93 12.11
N VAL A 181 -13.21 2.40 11.72
CA VAL A 181 -14.11 1.69 10.78
C VAL A 181 -13.62 1.74 9.33
N GLY A 182 -13.15 2.90 8.90
CA GLY A 182 -12.67 3.14 7.55
C GLY A 182 -13.77 3.30 6.50
N CYS A 183 -13.43 3.95 5.38
CA CYS A 183 -14.41 4.34 4.37
C CYS A 183 -15.13 3.16 3.69
N VAL A 184 -14.44 2.03 3.46
CA VAL A 184 -15.03 0.88 2.75
C VAL A 184 -16.11 0.22 3.60
N ALA A 185 -15.80 -0.08 4.86
CA ALA A 185 -16.74 -0.70 5.77
C ALA A 185 -17.88 0.25 6.19
N THR A 186 -17.64 1.56 6.11
CA THR A 186 -18.71 2.55 6.37
C THR A 186 -19.69 2.66 5.21
N TYR A 187 -19.20 2.89 4.00
CA TYR A 187 -20.05 3.38 2.90
C TYR A 187 -20.37 2.34 1.83
N ARG A 188 -19.69 1.21 1.80
CA ARG A 188 -19.83 0.21 0.75
C ARG A 188 -20.16 -1.19 1.26
N ASN A 189 -19.46 -1.65 2.25
CA ASN A 189 -19.56 -3.02 2.77
C ASN A 189 -19.84 -2.98 4.28
N SER A 190 -21.01 -2.41 4.65
CA SER A 190 -21.37 -2.14 6.05
C SER A 190 -21.48 -3.41 6.92
N GLU A 191 -21.75 -4.55 6.31
CA GLU A 191 -21.76 -5.85 6.99
C GLU A 191 -20.41 -6.22 7.63
N ILE A 192 -19.29 -5.70 7.10
CA ILE A 192 -17.96 -5.90 7.70
C ILE A 192 -17.89 -5.18 9.06
N ALA A 193 -18.25 -3.90 9.09
CA ALA A 193 -18.26 -3.11 10.32
C ALA A 193 -19.24 -3.67 11.35
N GLN A 194 -20.46 -4.03 10.91
CA GLN A 194 -21.47 -4.62 11.75
C GLN A 194 -21.03 -5.93 12.39
N SER A 195 -20.47 -6.83 11.58
CA SER A 195 -20.00 -8.14 12.06
C SER A 195 -18.87 -7.99 13.06
N PHE A 196 -17.89 -7.11 12.76
CA PHE A 196 -16.77 -6.88 13.65
C PHE A 196 -17.21 -6.25 14.98
N ALA A 197 -18.09 -5.24 14.95
CA ALA A 197 -18.64 -4.65 16.16
C ALA A 197 -19.43 -5.66 17.01
N ARG A 198 -20.21 -6.58 16.38
CA ARG A 198 -20.88 -7.67 17.10
C ARG A 198 -19.89 -8.64 17.76
N VAL A 199 -18.78 -8.94 17.10
CA VAL A 199 -17.71 -9.77 17.69
C VAL A 199 -17.11 -9.09 18.92
N LEU A 200 -16.76 -7.79 18.81
CA LEU A 200 -16.22 -7.02 19.94
C LEU A 200 -17.20 -6.99 21.13
N ASN A 201 -18.48 -6.72 20.88
CA ASN A 201 -19.51 -6.73 21.91
C ASN A 201 -19.66 -8.11 22.60
N LYS A 202 -19.70 -9.20 21.80
CA LYS A 202 -19.80 -10.56 22.36
C LYS A 202 -18.56 -10.98 23.14
N ALA A 203 -17.39 -10.48 22.75
CA ALA A 203 -16.14 -10.72 23.46
C ALA A 203 -15.99 -9.86 24.73
N GLY A 204 -16.94 -8.97 25.02
CA GLY A 204 -16.87 -8.06 26.15
C GLY A 204 -15.73 -7.03 26.04
N ILE A 205 -15.31 -6.70 24.83
CA ILE A 205 -14.24 -5.73 24.59
C ILE A 205 -14.82 -4.32 24.75
N ASP A 206 -14.19 -3.53 25.61
CA ASP A 206 -14.48 -2.11 25.81
C ASP A 206 -13.90 -1.31 24.63
N PHE A 207 -14.73 -0.97 23.64
CA PHE A 207 -14.33 -0.24 22.43
C PHE A 207 -15.21 0.96 22.14
N ALA A 208 -14.67 1.89 21.39
CA ALA A 208 -15.38 3.05 20.86
C ALA A 208 -15.04 3.24 19.37
N ILE A 209 -15.79 4.14 18.71
CA ILE A 209 -15.55 4.61 17.35
C ILE A 209 -15.48 6.13 17.32
N LEU A 210 -14.81 6.71 16.33
CA LEU A 210 -14.80 8.16 16.12
C LEU A 210 -16.14 8.68 15.58
N GLY A 211 -16.95 7.80 14.96
CA GLY A 211 -18.25 8.18 14.42
C GLY A 211 -18.14 9.19 13.28
N GLU A 212 -18.87 10.29 13.36
CA GLU A 212 -18.86 11.35 12.36
C GLU A 212 -17.52 12.13 12.31
N ASP A 213 -16.73 12.06 13.39
CA ASP A 213 -15.40 12.68 13.46
C ASP A 213 -14.32 11.84 12.74
N GLU A 214 -14.63 10.60 12.34
CA GLU A 214 -13.69 9.76 11.61
C GLU A 214 -13.50 10.24 10.17
N TRP A 215 -12.27 10.65 9.81
CA TRP A 215 -11.91 10.95 8.44
C TRP A 215 -11.31 9.72 7.73
N CYS A 216 -11.12 9.83 6.41
CA CYS A 216 -10.38 8.82 5.65
C CYS A 216 -8.95 8.67 6.21
N CYS A 217 -8.43 7.45 6.23
CA CYS A 217 -7.04 7.20 6.64
C CYS A 217 -6.00 7.88 5.74
N GLY A 218 -6.38 8.50 4.62
CA GLY A 218 -5.45 9.10 3.67
C GLY A 218 -4.66 8.10 2.82
N GLY A 219 -4.85 6.80 3.01
CA GLY A 219 -4.12 5.76 2.28
C GLY A 219 -4.12 5.94 0.76
N PRO A 220 -5.23 6.27 0.09
CA PRO A 220 -5.21 6.53 -1.34
C PRO A 220 -4.38 7.75 -1.75
N GLN A 221 -4.30 8.77 -0.91
CA GLN A 221 -3.47 9.96 -1.16
C GLN A 221 -1.98 9.61 -1.04
N LEU A 222 -1.59 8.90 0.02
CA LEU A 222 -0.21 8.49 0.24
C LEU A 222 0.24 7.41 -0.76
N LEU A 223 -0.49 6.29 -0.81
CA LEU A 223 -0.03 5.08 -1.50
C LEU A 223 -0.23 5.17 -3.02
N ASN A 224 -1.36 5.74 -3.46
CA ASN A 224 -1.67 5.77 -4.87
C ASN A 224 -1.23 7.09 -5.52
N ALA A 225 -1.45 8.21 -4.86
CA ALA A 225 -1.20 9.53 -5.44
C ALA A 225 0.20 10.10 -5.16
N GLY A 226 0.88 9.67 -4.10
CA GLY A 226 2.14 10.28 -3.65
C GLY A 226 1.97 11.65 -2.98
N LEU A 227 0.74 11.98 -2.55
CA LEU A 227 0.37 13.25 -1.92
C LEU A 227 0.58 13.17 -0.40
N VAL A 228 1.85 13.21 0.02
CA VAL A 228 2.27 13.02 1.42
C VAL A 228 1.63 14.06 2.34
N ASP A 229 1.69 15.34 1.97
CA ASP A 229 1.16 16.45 2.80
C ASP A 229 -0.36 16.31 3.03
N GLN A 230 -1.11 15.90 2.00
CA GLN A 230 -2.55 15.66 2.14
C GLN A 230 -2.85 14.47 3.04
N PHE A 231 -2.03 13.41 2.96
CA PHE A 231 -2.13 12.27 3.87
C PHE A 231 -1.90 12.69 5.32
N GLU A 232 -0.89 13.51 5.59
CA GLU A 232 -0.57 13.97 6.94
C GLU A 232 -1.72 14.76 7.59
N VAL A 233 -2.44 15.56 6.81
CA VAL A 233 -3.66 16.27 7.27
C VAL A 233 -4.73 15.27 7.73
N GLN A 234 -5.00 14.22 6.95
CA GLN A 234 -5.99 13.21 7.33
C GLN A 234 -5.54 12.41 8.57
N ALA A 235 -4.28 12.00 8.60
CA ALA A 235 -3.71 11.23 9.70
C ALA A 235 -3.74 12.02 11.01
N LYS A 236 -3.32 13.28 10.96
CA LYS A 236 -3.30 14.18 12.13
C LYS A 236 -4.70 14.35 12.72
N HIS A 237 -5.71 14.64 11.88
CA HIS A 237 -7.08 14.76 12.35
C HIS A 237 -7.55 13.48 13.10
N ASN A 238 -7.35 12.31 12.50
CA ASN A 238 -7.80 11.05 13.11
C ASN A 238 -7.06 10.69 14.42
N VAL A 239 -5.85 11.21 14.63
CA VAL A 239 -5.08 11.01 15.86
C VAL A 239 -5.51 11.98 16.96
N GLU A 240 -5.97 13.18 16.59
CA GLU A 240 -6.41 14.22 17.51
C GLU A 240 -7.89 14.08 17.91
N ALA A 241 -8.71 13.39 17.10
CA ALA A 241 -10.13 13.16 17.39
C ALA A 241 -10.36 12.07 18.45
#